data_db77a45178f33d707199d24e4e689ad8
#
_entry.id   db77a45178f33d707199d24e4e689ad8
#
_cell.length_a   1.000
_cell.length_b   1.000
_cell.length_c   1.000
_cell.angle_alpha   90.00
_cell.angle_beta   90.00
_cell.angle_gamma   90.00
#
_symmetry.space_group_name_H-M   'P 1'
#
loop_
_entity.id
_entity.type
_entity.pdbx_description
1 polymer ?
#
loop_
_entity_poly.entity_id
_entity_poly.type
_entity_poly.pdbx_seq_one_letter_code
_entity_poly.pdbx_strand_id
1 'polypeptide(L)'
;DSAFYEAYKTEDGCETWNKCTADVWFDLNGSNHLEMISENEIVYVCSVVNENLGTNETTISYSADGGDSWQAFKSNSGGDSEAIKAIIDKMTLEQKVAQLFVVSPETLTGVDSVQYAGDMTYQALQDYPVGGIVFAKDNIDSSSQFGTMTDNLQSYSEDISGLPLFLAAAEEGGSASVLGNNDNLDEDFENSCRCDDSDYSSSSANSVHSGAP
;
A
#
# COMPACT_ATOMS: atom_id res chain seq x y z
N ASP A 1 -8.30 17.39 -26.52
CA ASP A 1 -7.51 16.67 -27.54
C ASP A 1 -6.76 15.56 -26.83
N SER A 2 -7.27 14.34 -26.94
CA SER A 2 -6.60 13.16 -26.41
C SER A 2 -5.43 12.82 -27.33
N ALA A 3 -4.21 12.96 -26.84
CA ALA A 3 -3.04 12.52 -27.56
C ALA A 3 -2.78 11.04 -27.25
N PHE A 4 -2.73 10.23 -28.30
CA PHE A 4 -2.33 8.83 -28.18
C PHE A 4 -0.82 8.76 -28.21
N TYR A 5 -0.22 8.08 -27.22
CA TYR A 5 1.19 7.79 -27.19
C TYR A 5 1.43 6.32 -27.50
N GLU A 6 2.42 6.09 -28.33
CA GLU A 6 2.92 4.77 -28.64
C GLU A 6 4.03 4.43 -27.66
N ALA A 7 3.94 3.28 -27.01
CA ALA A 7 5.00 2.75 -26.18
C ALA A 7 5.97 1.90 -27.02
N TYR A 8 7.25 2.06 -26.80
CA TYR A 8 8.31 1.28 -27.42
C TYR A 8 9.22 0.71 -26.35
N LYS A 9 9.66 -0.53 -26.54
CA LYS A 9 10.65 -1.20 -25.69
C LYS A 9 11.92 -1.53 -26.46
N THR A 10 13.05 -1.59 -25.75
CA THR A 10 14.34 -2.06 -26.26
C THR A 10 14.80 -3.24 -25.40
N GLU A 11 15.42 -4.23 -26.02
CA GLU A 11 16.02 -5.40 -25.35
C GLU A 11 17.53 -5.50 -25.60
N ASP A 12 18.09 -4.57 -26.37
CA ASP A 12 19.49 -4.54 -26.85
C ASP A 12 20.25 -3.25 -26.47
N GLY A 13 19.84 -2.62 -25.37
CA GLY A 13 20.50 -1.42 -24.88
C GLY A 13 20.27 -0.17 -25.74
N CYS A 14 19.09 -0.03 -26.29
CA CYS A 14 18.65 1.08 -27.13
C CYS A 14 19.18 1.07 -28.58
N GLU A 15 19.72 -0.06 -29.05
CA GLU A 15 20.14 -0.20 -30.45
C GLU A 15 18.92 -0.36 -31.36
N THR A 16 17.91 -1.12 -30.93
CA THR A 16 16.62 -1.26 -31.62
C THR A 16 15.44 -1.00 -30.69
N TRP A 17 14.33 -0.54 -31.25
CA TRP A 17 13.11 -0.22 -30.53
C TRP A 17 11.94 -0.92 -31.17
N ASN A 18 11.24 -1.75 -30.38
CA ASN A 18 10.05 -2.46 -30.81
C ASN A 18 8.81 -1.78 -30.23
N LYS A 19 7.82 -1.53 -31.08
CA LYS A 19 6.55 -0.97 -30.61
C LYS A 19 5.80 -2.00 -29.78
N CYS A 20 5.38 -1.61 -28.57
CA CYS A 20 4.48 -2.41 -27.75
C CYS A 20 3.11 -2.51 -28.42
N THR A 21 2.50 -3.69 -28.36
CA THR A 21 1.27 -3.98 -29.11
C THR A 21 0.00 -3.47 -28.42
N ALA A 22 0.12 -3.04 -27.15
CA ALA A 22 -1.02 -2.61 -26.36
C ALA A 22 -1.13 -1.09 -26.31
N ASP A 23 -2.36 -0.60 -26.44
CA ASP A 23 -2.70 0.80 -26.23
C ASP A 23 -2.65 1.12 -24.74
N VAL A 24 -1.58 1.75 -24.30
CA VAL A 24 -1.50 2.37 -22.96
C VAL A 24 -1.96 3.80 -23.09
N TRP A 25 -3.00 4.15 -22.35
CA TRP A 25 -3.51 5.52 -22.33
C TRP A 25 -2.61 6.38 -21.45
N PHE A 26 -1.84 7.24 -22.08
CA PHE A 26 -1.12 8.31 -21.40
C PHE A 26 -1.95 9.59 -21.53
N ASP A 27 -2.31 10.20 -20.40
CA ASP A 27 -2.91 11.52 -20.40
C ASP A 27 -1.85 12.56 -20.06
N LEU A 28 -1.59 13.48 -20.99
CA LEU A 28 -0.60 14.56 -20.80
C LEU A 28 -0.97 15.54 -19.70
N ASN A 29 -2.26 15.68 -19.40
CA ASN A 29 -2.77 16.58 -18.38
C ASN A 29 -2.80 15.92 -17.00
N GLY A 30 -2.51 14.61 -16.93
CA GLY A 30 -2.48 13.82 -15.72
C GLY A 30 -1.10 13.68 -15.10
N SER A 31 -1.08 13.29 -13.83
CA SER A 31 0.14 12.80 -13.19
C SER A 31 0.37 11.35 -13.63
N ASN A 32 1.52 11.09 -14.25
CA ASN A 32 1.88 9.78 -14.80
C ASN A 32 3.09 9.23 -14.07
N HIS A 33 3.03 7.98 -13.64
CA HIS A 33 4.14 7.27 -13.02
C HIS A 33 4.23 5.87 -13.62
N LEU A 34 5.43 5.49 -14.08
CA LEU A 34 5.73 4.17 -14.61
C LEU A 34 6.86 3.57 -13.78
N GLU A 35 6.64 2.39 -13.25
CA GLU A 35 7.58 1.63 -12.43
C GLU A 35 7.83 0.27 -13.07
N MET A 36 9.10 -0.09 -13.24
CA MET A 36 9.54 -1.41 -13.67
C MET A 36 9.90 -2.23 -12.43
N ILE A 37 9.08 -3.21 -12.08
CA ILE A 37 9.31 -4.12 -10.95
C ILE A 37 10.35 -5.19 -11.33
N SER A 38 10.28 -5.67 -12.56
CA SER A 38 11.22 -6.64 -13.16
C SER A 38 11.28 -6.45 -14.69
N GLU A 39 12.07 -7.26 -15.37
CA GLU A 39 12.14 -7.25 -16.86
C GLU A 39 10.77 -7.45 -17.52
N ASN A 40 9.87 -8.17 -16.88
CA ASN A 40 8.56 -8.49 -17.42
C ASN A 40 7.42 -7.77 -16.72
N GLU A 41 7.63 -7.27 -15.51
CA GLU A 41 6.57 -6.68 -14.69
C GLU A 41 6.70 -5.17 -14.63
N ILE A 42 5.66 -4.51 -15.14
CA ILE A 42 5.59 -3.06 -15.23
C ILE A 42 4.26 -2.58 -14.67
N VAL A 43 4.30 -1.58 -13.80
CA VAL A 43 3.12 -0.87 -13.31
C VAL A 43 3.11 0.55 -13.86
N TYR A 44 1.99 0.94 -14.40
CA TYR A 44 1.75 2.31 -14.84
C TYR A 44 0.55 2.90 -14.12
N VAL A 45 0.73 4.06 -13.52
CA VAL A 45 -0.32 4.80 -12.80
C VAL A 45 -0.54 6.12 -13.50
N CYS A 46 -1.77 6.39 -13.89
CA CYS A 46 -2.20 7.66 -14.46
C CYS A 46 -3.32 8.25 -13.63
N SER A 47 -3.14 9.47 -13.14
CA SER A 47 -4.17 10.21 -12.41
C SER A 47 -4.54 11.47 -13.18
N VAL A 48 -5.81 11.60 -13.53
CA VAL A 48 -6.37 12.72 -14.29
C VAL A 48 -7.40 13.44 -13.44
N VAL A 49 -7.37 14.77 -13.45
CA VAL A 49 -8.39 15.58 -12.80
C VAL A 49 -9.63 15.61 -13.68
N ASN A 50 -10.75 15.11 -13.19
CA ASN A 50 -12.03 15.33 -13.83
C ASN A 50 -12.56 16.70 -13.43
N GLU A 51 -12.36 17.71 -14.29
CA GLU A 51 -12.74 19.10 -14.01
C GLU A 51 -14.25 19.27 -13.79
N ASN A 52 -15.08 18.41 -14.37
CA ASN A 52 -16.53 18.50 -14.22
C ASN A 52 -17.03 18.01 -12.87
N LEU A 53 -16.33 17.06 -12.27
CA LEU A 53 -16.69 16.43 -11.01
C LEU A 53 -15.82 16.91 -9.83
N GLY A 54 -14.70 17.60 -10.11
CA GLY A 54 -13.71 18.00 -9.11
C GLY A 54 -13.03 16.79 -8.43
N THR A 55 -12.99 15.65 -9.11
CA THR A 55 -12.42 14.39 -8.60
C THR A 55 -11.19 13.99 -9.41
N ASN A 56 -10.29 13.27 -8.77
CA ASN A 56 -9.17 12.62 -9.48
C ASN A 56 -9.60 11.22 -9.89
N GLU A 57 -9.46 10.92 -11.17
CA GLU A 57 -9.61 9.56 -11.70
C GLU A 57 -8.22 8.94 -11.82
N THR A 58 -7.98 7.84 -11.12
CA THR A 58 -6.71 7.12 -11.18
C THR A 58 -6.92 5.78 -11.88
N THR A 59 -6.11 5.54 -12.90
CA THR A 59 -6.04 4.25 -13.59
C THR A 59 -4.69 3.63 -13.27
N ILE A 60 -4.71 2.37 -12.81
CA ILE A 60 -3.52 1.56 -12.62
C ILE A 60 -3.52 0.52 -13.73
N SER A 61 -2.45 0.44 -14.50
CA SER A 61 -2.26 -0.57 -15.53
C SER A 61 -1.05 -1.44 -15.16
N TYR A 62 -1.19 -2.75 -15.31
CA TYR A 62 -0.15 -3.72 -15.02
C TYR A 62 0.14 -4.55 -16.27
N SER A 63 1.42 -4.75 -16.53
CA SER A 63 1.95 -5.66 -17.56
C SER A 63 2.79 -6.74 -16.89
N ALA A 64 2.61 -8.00 -17.31
CA ALA A 64 3.40 -9.15 -16.86
C ALA A 64 4.29 -9.72 -18.00
N ASP A 65 4.40 -9.04 -19.13
CA ASP A 65 5.10 -9.49 -20.34
C ASP A 65 5.98 -8.38 -20.95
N GLY A 66 6.53 -7.52 -20.12
CA GLY A 66 7.43 -6.46 -20.54
C GLY A 66 6.77 -5.36 -21.37
N GLY A 67 5.46 -5.15 -21.18
CA GLY A 67 4.70 -4.09 -21.86
C GLY A 67 4.01 -4.54 -23.15
N ASP A 68 4.04 -5.83 -23.49
CA ASP A 68 3.36 -6.35 -24.68
C ASP A 68 1.83 -6.42 -24.49
N SER A 69 1.37 -6.69 -23.27
CA SER A 69 -0.05 -6.57 -22.91
C SER A 69 -0.22 -5.85 -21.59
N TRP A 70 -1.38 -5.21 -21.41
CA TRP A 70 -1.69 -4.44 -20.21
C TRP A 70 -3.07 -4.78 -19.67
N GLN A 71 -3.19 -4.95 -18.38
CA GLN A 71 -4.43 -5.05 -17.65
C GLN A 71 -4.67 -3.73 -16.91
N ALA A 72 -5.74 -3.03 -17.27
CA ALA A 72 -6.11 -1.80 -16.60
C ALA A 72 -7.05 -2.10 -15.43
N PHE A 73 -6.66 -1.70 -14.24
CA PHE A 73 -7.52 -1.61 -13.08
C PHE A 73 -8.06 -0.19 -13.03
N LYS A 74 -9.22 0.01 -13.62
CA LYS A 74 -9.93 1.28 -13.44
C LYS A 74 -10.52 1.28 -12.06
N SER A 75 -10.17 2.24 -11.23
CA SER A 75 -11.06 2.60 -10.13
C SER A 75 -12.31 3.17 -10.80
N ASN A 76 -13.34 2.35 -10.92
CA ASN A 76 -14.64 2.83 -11.35
C ASN A 76 -15.19 3.73 -10.24
N SER A 77 -14.89 5.00 -10.32
CA SER A 77 -15.43 6.01 -9.41
C SER A 77 -16.96 6.14 -9.47
N GLY A 78 -17.63 5.37 -10.31
CA GLY A 78 -19.08 5.35 -10.40
C GLY A 78 -19.75 4.17 -9.67
N GLY A 79 -19.21 2.94 -9.79
CA GLY A 79 -19.81 1.75 -9.17
C GLY A 79 -19.40 1.58 -7.71
N ASP A 80 -18.12 1.79 -7.42
CA ASP A 80 -17.58 1.69 -6.07
C ASP A 80 -18.07 2.83 -5.16
N SER A 81 -18.32 4.01 -5.72
CA SER A 81 -18.86 5.15 -4.98
C SER A 81 -20.26 4.88 -4.40
N GLU A 82 -21.14 4.19 -5.12
CA GLU A 82 -22.47 3.84 -4.60
C GLU A 82 -22.38 2.73 -3.53
N ALA A 83 -21.51 1.74 -3.71
CA ALA A 83 -21.27 0.70 -2.74
C ALA A 83 -20.64 1.26 -1.46
N ILE A 84 -19.61 2.08 -1.59
CA ILE A 84 -18.97 2.78 -0.47
C ILE A 84 -19.98 3.70 0.24
N LYS A 85 -20.75 4.47 -0.51
CA LYS A 85 -21.80 5.32 0.05
C LYS A 85 -22.85 4.52 0.81
N ALA A 86 -23.27 3.37 0.29
CA ALA A 86 -24.22 2.50 0.96
C ALA A 86 -23.67 1.91 2.28
N ILE A 87 -22.36 1.67 2.37
CA ILE A 87 -21.69 1.28 3.62
C ILE A 87 -21.69 2.46 4.58
N ILE A 88 -21.21 3.61 4.14
CA ILE A 88 -21.12 4.83 4.96
C ILE A 88 -22.51 5.26 5.48
N ASP A 89 -23.55 5.16 4.66
CA ASP A 89 -24.93 5.54 5.05
C ASP A 89 -25.50 4.66 6.17
N LYS A 90 -24.99 3.42 6.32
CA LYS A 90 -25.38 2.51 7.41
C LYS A 90 -24.61 2.72 8.72
N MET A 91 -23.46 3.39 8.67
CA MET A 91 -22.62 3.63 9.83
C MET A 91 -23.19 4.72 10.72
N THR A 92 -23.06 4.54 12.04
CA THR A 92 -23.29 5.64 13.00
C THR A 92 -22.19 6.70 12.88
N LEU A 93 -22.41 7.86 13.50
CA LEU A 93 -21.39 8.92 13.51
C LEU A 93 -20.12 8.44 14.22
N GLU A 94 -20.28 7.71 15.33
CA GLU A 94 -19.16 7.16 16.11
C GLU A 94 -18.36 6.17 15.27
N GLN A 95 -19.02 5.29 14.53
CA GLN A 95 -18.33 4.36 13.60
C GLN A 95 -17.59 5.10 12.50
N LYS A 96 -18.21 6.12 11.88
CA LYS A 96 -17.54 6.93 10.86
C LYS A 96 -16.29 7.62 11.39
N VAL A 97 -16.38 8.16 12.61
CA VAL A 97 -15.23 8.81 13.26
C VAL A 97 -14.15 7.78 13.59
N ALA A 98 -14.52 6.61 14.16
CA ALA A 98 -13.58 5.56 14.51
C ALA A 98 -12.80 5.05 13.29
N GLN A 99 -13.44 4.95 12.12
CA GLN A 99 -12.77 4.53 10.87
C GLN A 99 -11.66 5.47 10.40
N LEU A 100 -11.57 6.69 10.91
CA LEU A 100 -10.49 7.62 10.58
C LEU A 100 -9.22 7.41 11.41
N PHE A 101 -9.26 6.52 12.39
CA PHE A 101 -8.14 6.26 13.28
C PHE A 101 -7.40 4.97 12.93
N VAL A 102 -6.07 5.07 12.93
CA VAL A 102 -5.14 3.95 12.95
C VAL A 102 -4.42 4.03 14.30
N VAL A 103 -4.56 2.99 15.12
CA VAL A 103 -4.06 2.99 16.50
C VAL A 103 -3.20 1.77 16.77
N SER A 104 -2.36 1.81 17.82
CA SER A 104 -1.66 0.60 18.26
C SER A 104 -2.62 -0.36 19.01
N PRO A 105 -2.31 -1.66 19.06
CA PRO A 105 -3.09 -2.62 19.85
C PRO A 105 -3.23 -2.20 21.34
N GLU A 106 -2.19 -1.59 21.91
CA GLU A 106 -2.17 -1.09 23.28
C GLU A 106 -3.13 0.08 23.46
N THR A 107 -3.14 1.00 22.50
CA THR A 107 -4.07 2.15 22.54
C THR A 107 -5.52 1.70 22.45
N LEU A 108 -5.78 0.68 21.61
CA LEU A 108 -7.13 0.15 21.41
C LEU A 108 -7.64 -0.56 22.67
N THR A 109 -6.80 -1.41 23.29
CA THR A 109 -7.19 -2.29 24.38
C THR A 109 -6.98 -1.69 25.80
N GLY A 110 -6.12 -0.66 25.89
CA GLY A 110 -5.70 -0.10 27.17
C GLY A 110 -4.74 -1.01 27.96
N VAL A 111 -4.11 -1.99 27.33
CA VAL A 111 -3.14 -2.92 27.92
C VAL A 111 -1.73 -2.50 27.53
N ASP A 112 -0.76 -2.58 28.43
CA ASP A 112 0.60 -2.07 28.23
C ASP A 112 1.41 -2.83 27.16
N SER A 113 1.08 -4.09 26.88
CA SER A 113 1.71 -4.91 25.85
C SER A 113 0.73 -5.92 25.29
N VAL A 114 0.55 -5.91 23.98
CA VAL A 114 -0.41 -6.77 23.25
C VAL A 114 0.30 -7.57 22.20
N GLN A 115 0.37 -8.89 22.38
CA GLN A 115 0.95 -9.83 21.42
C GLN A 115 -0.09 -10.81 20.85
N TYR A 116 -1.33 -10.74 21.32
CA TYR A 116 -2.42 -11.62 20.90
C TYR A 116 -3.73 -10.84 20.75
N ALA A 117 -4.46 -11.11 19.68
CA ALA A 117 -5.82 -10.64 19.53
C ALA A 117 -6.80 -11.70 20.08
N GLY A 118 -7.43 -11.39 21.21
CA GLY A 118 -8.39 -12.25 21.91
C GLY A 118 -9.67 -11.48 22.29
N ASP A 119 -10.40 -11.98 23.29
CA ASP A 119 -11.70 -11.43 23.70
C ASP A 119 -11.65 -9.93 24.06
N MET A 120 -10.57 -9.47 24.69
CA MET A 120 -10.40 -8.06 25.02
C MET A 120 -10.26 -7.20 23.76
N THR A 121 -9.54 -7.70 22.77
CA THR A 121 -9.39 -7.02 21.47
C THR A 121 -10.72 -6.98 20.73
N TYR A 122 -11.45 -8.08 20.74
CA TYR A 122 -12.79 -8.15 20.14
C TYR A 122 -13.75 -7.14 20.78
N GLN A 123 -13.79 -7.06 22.11
CA GLN A 123 -14.61 -6.08 22.83
C GLN A 123 -14.17 -4.64 22.53
N ALA A 124 -12.87 -4.37 22.50
CA ALA A 124 -12.36 -3.05 22.20
C ALA A 124 -12.72 -2.61 20.76
N LEU A 125 -12.69 -3.51 19.79
CA LEU A 125 -13.14 -3.25 18.42
C LEU A 125 -14.66 -3.05 18.32
N GLN A 126 -15.46 -3.74 19.18
CA GLN A 126 -16.90 -3.48 19.26
C GLN A 126 -17.20 -2.07 19.78
N ASP A 127 -16.46 -1.62 20.79
CA ASP A 127 -16.62 -0.29 21.37
C ASP A 127 -16.07 0.81 20.45
N TYR A 128 -14.94 0.53 19.79
CA TYR A 128 -14.23 1.45 18.91
C TYR A 128 -13.81 0.75 17.61
N PRO A 129 -14.69 0.66 16.60
CA PRO A 129 -14.39 0.01 15.31
C PRO A 129 -13.46 0.88 14.47
N VAL A 130 -12.18 0.93 14.85
CA VAL A 130 -11.14 1.74 14.19
C VAL A 130 -10.86 1.28 12.75
N GLY A 131 -10.32 2.17 11.92
CA GLY A 131 -10.01 1.88 10.52
C GLY A 131 -8.73 1.07 10.33
N GLY A 132 -7.83 1.05 11.33
CA GLY A 132 -6.59 0.28 11.20
C GLY A 132 -5.81 0.13 12.50
N ILE A 133 -4.85 -0.77 12.44
CA ILE A 133 -3.91 -1.08 13.52
C ILE A 133 -2.48 -0.88 12.99
N VAL A 134 -1.65 -0.19 13.79
CA VAL A 134 -0.23 -0.06 13.55
C VAL A 134 0.55 -0.85 14.60
N PHE A 135 1.44 -1.72 14.15
CA PHE A 135 2.24 -2.59 15.00
C PHE A 135 3.62 -1.99 15.29
N ALA A 136 4.07 -2.21 16.51
CA ALA A 136 5.45 -2.01 16.95
C ALA A 136 6.17 -3.37 17.04
N LYS A 137 7.51 -3.34 17.16
CA LYS A 137 8.33 -4.55 17.28
C LYS A 137 7.89 -5.43 18.46
N ASP A 138 7.48 -4.82 19.57
CA ASP A 138 7.07 -5.52 20.79
C ASP A 138 5.75 -6.31 20.64
N ASN A 139 4.98 -6.07 19.59
CA ASN A 139 3.78 -6.86 19.28
C ASN A 139 4.10 -8.21 18.63
N ILE A 140 5.35 -8.43 18.22
CA ILE A 140 5.77 -9.55 17.39
C ILE A 140 6.68 -10.48 18.20
N ASP A 141 6.19 -11.68 18.48
CA ASP A 141 6.94 -12.73 19.19
C ASP A 141 7.45 -13.82 18.22
N SER A 142 6.71 -14.09 17.15
CA SER A 142 7.09 -15.00 16.06
C SER A 142 6.21 -14.79 14.84
N SER A 143 6.64 -15.25 13.66
CA SER A 143 5.85 -15.19 12.42
C SER A 143 4.48 -15.86 12.59
N SER A 144 4.43 -17.00 13.26
CA SER A 144 3.18 -17.76 13.50
C SER A 144 2.25 -17.02 14.45
N GLN A 145 2.78 -16.43 15.53
CA GLN A 145 2.00 -15.64 16.49
C GLN A 145 1.44 -14.40 15.80
N PHE A 146 2.28 -13.68 15.04
CA PHE A 146 1.90 -12.45 14.36
C PHE A 146 0.86 -12.73 13.26
N GLY A 147 1.03 -13.79 12.47
CA GLY A 147 0.03 -14.23 11.50
C GLY A 147 -1.32 -14.52 12.17
N THR A 148 -1.34 -15.28 13.27
CA THR A 148 -2.58 -15.56 14.02
C THR A 148 -3.22 -14.28 14.57
N MET A 149 -2.41 -13.35 15.08
CA MET A 149 -2.90 -12.07 15.59
C MET A 149 -3.56 -11.22 14.48
N THR A 150 -2.93 -11.12 13.32
CA THR A 150 -3.46 -10.36 12.18
C THR A 150 -4.73 -10.99 11.61
N ASP A 151 -4.79 -12.32 11.50
CA ASP A 151 -5.97 -13.05 11.04
C ASP A 151 -7.15 -12.84 11.98
N ASN A 152 -6.92 -12.92 13.31
CA ASN A 152 -7.97 -12.67 14.30
C ASN A 152 -8.48 -11.22 14.22
N LEU A 153 -7.58 -10.24 14.12
CA LEU A 153 -7.97 -8.83 13.99
C LEU A 153 -8.84 -8.58 12.77
N GLN A 154 -8.47 -9.14 11.60
CA GLN A 154 -9.28 -9.04 10.39
C GLN A 154 -10.66 -9.70 10.58
N SER A 155 -10.68 -10.93 11.09
CA SER A 155 -11.92 -11.65 11.34
C SER A 155 -12.86 -10.90 12.29
N TYR A 156 -12.32 -10.31 13.36
CA TYR A 156 -13.10 -9.52 14.32
C TYR A 156 -13.67 -8.24 13.68
N SER A 157 -12.87 -7.53 12.90
CA SER A 157 -13.34 -6.33 12.22
C SER A 157 -14.43 -6.62 11.19
N GLU A 158 -14.25 -7.68 10.41
CA GLU A 158 -15.26 -8.12 9.44
C GLU A 158 -16.58 -8.55 10.12
N ASP A 159 -16.51 -9.25 11.25
CA ASP A 159 -17.69 -9.66 12.03
C ASP A 159 -18.43 -8.45 12.61
N ILE A 160 -17.71 -7.46 13.12
CA ILE A 160 -18.27 -6.29 13.82
C ILE A 160 -18.79 -5.22 12.85
N SER A 161 -17.99 -4.87 11.84
CA SER A 161 -18.25 -3.73 10.96
C SER A 161 -18.53 -4.11 9.50
N GLY A 162 -18.24 -5.35 9.11
CA GLY A 162 -18.25 -5.78 7.72
C GLY A 162 -17.10 -5.19 6.89
N LEU A 163 -16.09 -4.61 7.54
CA LEU A 163 -14.95 -3.97 6.88
C LEU A 163 -13.63 -4.55 7.40
N PRO A 164 -12.64 -4.77 6.51
CA PRO A 164 -11.30 -5.13 6.93
C PRO A 164 -10.58 -3.95 7.59
N LEU A 165 -9.59 -4.25 8.43
CA LEU A 165 -8.68 -3.27 9.02
C LEU A 165 -7.51 -2.97 8.06
N PHE A 166 -7.04 -1.72 8.06
CA PHE A 166 -5.69 -1.43 7.60
C PHE A 166 -4.69 -1.92 8.65
N LEU A 167 -3.76 -2.79 8.24
CA LEU A 167 -2.68 -3.25 9.10
C LEU A 167 -1.38 -2.59 8.61
N ALA A 168 -0.66 -1.95 9.51
CA ALA A 168 0.53 -1.17 9.20
C ALA A 168 1.66 -1.46 10.20
N ALA A 169 2.89 -1.32 9.75
CA ALA A 169 4.09 -1.28 10.57
C ALA A 169 5.00 -0.15 10.08
N ALA A 170 5.84 0.40 10.95
CA ALA A 170 6.80 1.43 10.56
C ALA A 170 8.04 0.77 9.93
N GLU A 171 8.11 0.80 8.60
CA GLU A 171 9.21 0.22 7.83
C GLU A 171 10.09 1.33 7.25
N GLU A 172 11.14 1.70 7.99
CA GLU A 172 12.10 2.73 7.58
C GLU A 172 13.39 2.16 6.97
N GLY A 173 13.49 0.82 6.90
CA GLY A 173 14.68 0.10 6.46
C GLY A 173 15.77 -0.01 7.53
N GLY A 174 16.75 -0.89 7.31
CA GLY A 174 17.87 -1.13 8.21
C GLY A 174 17.45 -1.48 9.65
N SER A 175 18.16 -0.96 10.64
CA SER A 175 17.91 -1.27 12.06
C SER A 175 16.61 -0.68 12.62
N ALA A 176 15.95 0.24 11.91
CA ALA A 176 14.70 0.88 12.33
C ALA A 176 13.45 0.16 11.83
N SER A 177 13.61 -0.85 10.96
CA SER A 177 12.51 -1.67 10.45
C SER A 177 11.87 -2.50 11.58
N VAL A 178 10.55 -2.54 11.60
CA VAL A 178 9.76 -3.32 12.57
C VAL A 178 9.66 -4.79 12.14
N LEU A 179 9.44 -5.03 10.86
CA LEU A 179 9.30 -6.36 10.28
C LEU A 179 10.62 -6.86 9.70
N GLY A 180 11.29 -6.08 8.84
CA GLY A 180 12.48 -6.47 8.12
C GLY A 180 13.77 -6.58 8.96
N ASN A 181 13.73 -6.28 10.24
CA ASN A 181 14.86 -6.43 11.17
C ASN A 181 14.38 -6.93 12.55
N ASN A 182 13.51 -7.92 12.52
CA ASN A 182 12.95 -8.52 13.72
C ASN A 182 13.40 -9.97 13.84
N ASP A 183 14.29 -10.22 14.82
CA ASP A 183 14.86 -11.57 15.08
C ASP A 183 13.80 -12.63 15.41
N ASN A 184 12.57 -12.23 15.68
CA ASN A 184 11.45 -13.13 15.97
C ASN A 184 10.72 -13.59 14.71
N LEU A 185 11.00 -13.00 13.55
CA LEU A 185 10.44 -13.41 12.27
C LEU A 185 11.39 -14.36 11.55
N ASP A 186 10.86 -15.26 10.73
CA ASP A 186 11.68 -16.14 9.91
C ASP A 186 12.28 -15.37 8.71
N GLU A 187 13.39 -15.91 8.16
CA GLU A 187 14.13 -15.26 7.05
C GLU A 187 13.25 -15.02 5.82
N ASP A 188 12.29 -15.90 5.54
CA ASP A 188 11.40 -15.76 4.37
C ASP A 188 10.46 -14.56 4.55
N PHE A 189 9.97 -14.34 5.77
CA PHE A 189 9.13 -13.20 6.10
C PHE A 189 9.94 -11.90 6.08
N GLU A 190 11.14 -11.91 6.71
CA GLU A 190 12.03 -10.76 6.71
C GLU A 190 12.40 -10.31 5.28
N ASN A 191 12.73 -11.26 4.40
CA ASN A 191 13.11 -10.96 3.03
C ASN A 191 11.96 -10.36 2.20
N SER A 192 10.72 -10.74 2.49
CA SER A 192 9.54 -10.18 1.83
C SER A 192 9.24 -8.73 2.23
N CYS A 193 9.71 -8.31 3.41
CA CYS A 193 9.48 -6.97 3.97
C CYS A 193 10.71 -6.03 3.84
N ARG A 194 11.83 -6.55 3.33
CA ARG A 194 13.08 -5.80 3.26
C ARG A 194 13.08 -4.87 2.06
N CYS A 195 13.07 -3.56 2.33
CA CYS A 195 13.58 -2.61 1.35
C CYS A 195 15.10 -2.78 1.27
N ASP A 196 15.62 -3.04 0.06
CA ASP A 196 17.04 -3.29 -0.14
C ASP A 196 17.86 -2.05 0.29
N ASP A 197 18.76 -2.22 1.27
CA ASP A 197 19.63 -1.15 1.81
C ASP A 197 20.51 -0.49 0.72
N SER A 198 20.59 -1.08 -0.47
CA SER A 198 21.33 -0.53 -1.61
C SER A 198 20.77 0.79 -2.11
N ASP A 199 19.46 1.03 -1.97
CA ASP A 199 18.81 2.25 -2.44
C ASP A 199 18.96 3.43 -1.45
N TYR A 200 19.17 3.15 -0.16
CA TYR A 200 19.32 4.20 0.86
C TYR A 200 20.75 4.76 0.94
N SER A 201 21.75 3.96 0.59
CA SER A 201 23.17 4.38 0.64
C SER A 201 23.58 5.34 -0.49
N SER A 202 22.80 5.41 -1.58
CA SER A 202 23.12 6.26 -2.74
C SER A 202 22.57 7.69 -2.63
N SER A 203 21.58 7.95 -1.76
CA SER A 203 20.99 9.28 -1.61
C SER A 203 21.65 10.17 -0.55
N SER A 204 22.45 9.60 0.38
CA SER A 204 23.12 10.35 1.44
C SER A 204 24.56 10.78 1.13
N ALA A 205 25.10 10.41 -0.04
CA ALA A 205 26.50 10.72 -0.41
C ALA A 205 26.70 12.04 -1.19
N ASN A 206 25.66 12.83 -1.42
CA ASN A 206 25.75 14.05 -2.23
C ASN A 206 25.49 15.36 -1.49
N SER A 207 25.94 15.50 -0.26
CA SER A 207 26.05 16.82 0.34
C SER A 207 27.23 16.84 1.31
N VAL A 208 28.25 17.48 0.93
CA VAL A 208 29.27 18.30 1.59
C VAL A 208 30.59 18.18 0.85
N HIS A 209 30.76 18.97 -0.19
CA HIS A 209 32.06 19.53 -0.50
C HIS A 209 31.89 21.03 -0.80
N SER A 210 31.72 21.80 0.27
CA SER A 210 32.03 23.23 0.24
C SER A 210 33.51 23.40 0.60
N GLY A 211 34.32 23.52 -0.37
CA GLY A 211 35.68 24.03 -0.18
C GLY A 211 35.64 25.47 0.27
N ALA A 212 36.48 25.82 1.17
CA ALA A 212 36.90 27.18 1.46
C ALA A 212 38.43 27.25 1.49
N PRO A 213 39.00 28.42 1.29
CA PRO A 213 40.18 28.76 0.52
C PRO A 213 41.50 28.40 1.11
#